data_dea33b4658a4c56b0cb71221d33bedc7
#
_entry.id   dea33b4658a4c56b0cb71221d33bedc7
#
_cell.length_a   1.000
_cell.length_b   1.000
_cell.length_c   1.000
_cell.angle_alpha   90.00
_cell.angle_beta   90.00
_cell.angle_gamma   90.00
#
_symmetry.space_group_name_H-M   'P 1'
#
loop_
_entity.id
_entity.type
_entity.pdbx_description
1 polymer ?
#
loop_
_entity_poly.entity_id
_entity_poly.type
_entity_poly.pdbx_seq_one_letter_code
_entity_poly.pdbx_strand_id
1 'polypeptide(L)'
;MTSPDLDAIIIGGGIAGLWLLNHLTSEGHHCVLLEADTLGGGQTLASQGMIHGGIKYALGGALTGASEAIADMPDRWRTALAGEGPVDLSGLDVLADRYYLFAEGSSLGRLTGFFASRALRGRIERLDPPAYPAGLRNFDGVVYGLQDFVVDTQALLARLLQPVQDRVYRLRLTGEQLSGSEGGWALNLPDQERPVTASRLLLCAGAGNGPLLDALGIEQPRMQLRPLHQVLVRHPALAPLFAHCVTGIRRPEPRLTITSHDDGQGGILWYLGGQLATDGVDRSESEQIDHARKELRRCVPWIDWSGAELKTLRIDRAEPAQARGGRPDEAFVQSAIGHGHPGKCLICWPTKLSLAPDLADQVARALAADPTPAPASDQALELPLPSAEPGKVPWSDS
;
A
#
# COMPACT_ATOMS: atom_id res chain seq x y z
N MET A 1 -31.89 -7.16 22.21
CA MET A 1 -30.84 -6.21 21.80
C MET A 1 -31.43 -5.38 20.69
N THR A 2 -31.28 -4.05 20.72
CA THR A 2 -31.67 -3.19 19.60
C THR A 2 -30.73 -3.42 18.42
N SER A 3 -31.25 -3.43 17.20
CA SER A 3 -30.41 -3.52 15.99
C SER A 3 -29.45 -2.32 15.94
N PRO A 4 -28.19 -2.52 15.52
CA PRO A 4 -27.22 -1.43 15.36
C PRO A 4 -27.62 -0.50 14.20
N ASP A 5 -27.01 0.69 14.15
CA ASP A 5 -27.21 1.61 13.01
C ASP A 5 -26.36 1.18 11.79
N LEU A 6 -25.20 0.53 12.05
CA LEU A 6 -24.23 0.13 11.04
C LEU A 6 -23.72 -1.31 11.27
N ASP A 7 -23.29 -1.97 10.21
CA ASP A 7 -22.52 -3.22 10.31
C ASP A 7 -21.11 -2.93 10.85
N ALA A 8 -20.45 -1.89 10.34
CA ALA A 8 -19.12 -1.53 10.79
C ALA A 8 -18.80 -0.04 10.69
N ILE A 9 -17.93 0.41 11.61
CA ILE A 9 -17.19 1.67 11.50
C ILE A 9 -15.75 1.33 11.11
N ILE A 10 -15.28 1.91 9.99
CA ILE A 10 -13.91 1.74 9.49
C ILE A 10 -13.10 2.98 9.89
N ILE A 11 -11.94 2.80 10.51
CA ILE A 11 -11.07 3.90 10.92
C ILE A 11 -9.82 3.92 10.06
N GLY A 12 -9.62 5.03 9.32
CA GLY A 12 -8.46 5.26 8.46
C GLY A 12 -8.80 5.20 6.97
N GLY A 13 -8.57 6.32 6.27
CA GLY A 13 -8.88 6.55 4.85
C GLY A 13 -7.71 6.29 3.90
N GLY A 14 -6.81 5.37 4.25
CA GLY A 14 -5.80 4.86 3.33
C GLY A 14 -6.35 3.77 2.40
N ILE A 15 -5.42 3.13 1.65
CA ILE A 15 -5.79 2.03 0.72
C ILE A 15 -6.57 0.91 1.42
N ALA A 16 -6.23 0.58 2.66
CA ALA A 16 -6.91 -0.47 3.41
C ALA A 16 -8.38 -0.13 3.64
N GLY A 17 -8.65 1.05 4.23
CA GLY A 17 -10.01 1.44 4.58
C GLY A 17 -10.88 1.71 3.36
N LEU A 18 -10.36 2.43 2.35
CA LEU A 18 -11.14 2.73 1.14
C LEU A 18 -11.43 1.49 0.30
N TRP A 19 -10.45 0.58 0.16
CA TRP A 19 -10.69 -0.69 -0.52
C TRP A 19 -11.73 -1.53 0.22
N LEU A 20 -11.57 -1.63 1.54
CA LEU A 20 -12.48 -2.39 2.39
C LEU A 20 -13.90 -1.81 2.39
N LEU A 21 -14.04 -0.47 2.44
CA LEU A 21 -15.35 0.18 2.37
C LEU A 21 -16.09 -0.15 1.05
N ASN A 22 -15.38 -0.05 -0.09
CA ASN A 22 -15.94 -0.44 -1.40
C ASN A 22 -16.35 -1.91 -1.42
N HIS A 23 -15.46 -2.81 -0.95
CA HIS A 23 -15.71 -4.24 -0.92
C HIS A 23 -16.95 -4.57 -0.09
N LEU A 24 -17.01 -4.13 1.16
CA LEU A 24 -18.13 -4.40 2.07
C LEU A 24 -19.44 -3.77 1.58
N THR A 25 -19.38 -2.56 1.04
CA THR A 25 -20.57 -1.90 0.47
C THR A 25 -21.11 -2.67 -0.75
N SER A 26 -20.25 -3.23 -1.60
CA SER A 26 -20.67 -4.06 -2.74
C SER A 26 -21.34 -5.38 -2.30
N GLU A 27 -21.02 -5.86 -1.12
CA GLU A 27 -21.65 -7.04 -0.50
C GLU A 27 -22.93 -6.70 0.29
N GLY A 28 -23.35 -5.40 0.31
CA GLY A 28 -24.57 -4.94 0.96
C GLY A 28 -24.37 -4.55 2.43
N HIS A 29 -23.15 -4.46 2.93
CA HIS A 29 -22.90 -3.99 4.30
C HIS A 29 -23.06 -2.47 4.43
N HIS A 30 -23.63 -2.03 5.54
CA HIS A 30 -23.79 -0.64 5.91
C HIS A 30 -22.58 -0.19 6.73
N CYS A 31 -21.63 0.45 6.08
CA CYS A 31 -20.39 0.91 6.69
C CYS A 31 -20.19 2.42 6.50
N VAL A 32 -19.50 3.04 7.45
CA VAL A 32 -18.93 4.39 7.31
C VAL A 32 -17.44 4.35 7.57
N LEU A 33 -16.70 5.28 6.96
CA LEU A 33 -15.27 5.44 7.15
C LEU A 33 -14.96 6.79 7.79
N LEU A 34 -14.12 6.76 8.82
CA LEU A 34 -13.64 7.95 9.52
C LEU A 34 -12.12 8.13 9.27
N GLU A 35 -11.74 9.28 8.74
CA GLU A 35 -10.34 9.67 8.52
C GLU A 35 -9.98 10.86 9.41
N ALA A 36 -8.83 10.80 10.04
CA ALA A 36 -8.40 11.84 10.98
C ALA A 36 -7.96 13.13 10.30
N ASP A 37 -7.41 13.04 9.10
CA ASP A 37 -6.77 14.15 8.37
C ASP A 37 -7.19 14.21 6.91
N THR A 38 -6.37 13.63 6.03
CA THR A 38 -6.62 13.54 4.59
C THR A 38 -6.51 12.10 4.12
N LEU A 39 -7.36 11.73 3.17
CA LEU A 39 -7.37 10.38 2.62
C LEU A 39 -6.01 10.06 1.99
N GLY A 40 -5.46 8.92 2.37
CA GLY A 40 -4.18 8.43 1.88
C GLY A 40 -2.95 9.20 2.35
N GLY A 41 -3.09 10.24 3.19
CA GLY A 41 -2.02 11.14 3.62
C GLY A 41 -0.84 10.48 4.36
N GLY A 42 -1.00 9.23 4.78
CA GLY A 42 0.07 8.41 5.35
C GLY A 42 0.88 7.67 4.27
N GLN A 43 0.92 6.33 4.40
CA GLN A 43 1.74 5.48 3.52
C GLN A 43 1.22 5.33 2.09
N THR A 44 -0.08 5.50 1.84
CA THR A 44 -0.70 5.21 0.54
C THR A 44 -0.17 6.13 -0.55
N LEU A 45 -0.31 7.44 -0.37
CA LEU A 45 0.18 8.45 -1.33
C LEU A 45 1.71 8.51 -1.40
N ALA A 46 2.39 8.13 -0.33
CA ALA A 46 3.85 8.05 -0.28
C ALA A 46 4.40 6.71 -0.81
N SER A 47 3.55 5.80 -1.27
CA SER A 47 4.00 4.55 -1.89
C SER A 47 4.40 4.76 -3.35
N GLN A 48 5.21 3.85 -3.88
CA GLN A 48 5.59 3.86 -5.29
C GLN A 48 4.49 3.36 -6.24
N GLY A 49 3.29 3.07 -5.75
CA GLY A 49 2.15 2.60 -6.56
C GLY A 49 2.32 1.21 -7.18
N MET A 50 3.32 0.45 -6.76
CA MET A 50 3.66 -0.82 -7.39
C MET A 50 2.72 -1.95 -6.96
N ILE A 51 2.09 -2.60 -7.93
CA ILE A 51 1.32 -3.84 -7.76
C ILE A 51 2.19 -5.00 -8.23
N HIS A 52 2.60 -5.85 -7.29
CA HIS A 52 3.60 -6.88 -7.57
C HIS A 52 3.15 -8.28 -7.15
N GLY A 53 3.53 -9.28 -7.94
CA GLY A 53 3.32 -10.71 -7.70
C GLY A 53 4.44 -11.39 -6.92
N GLY A 54 5.29 -10.64 -6.23
CA GLY A 54 6.29 -11.19 -5.31
C GLY A 54 7.56 -11.78 -5.96
N ILE A 55 7.74 -11.64 -7.26
CA ILE A 55 8.90 -12.21 -7.99
C ILE A 55 10.23 -11.77 -7.39
N LYS A 56 10.34 -10.53 -6.91
CA LYS A 56 11.54 -10.03 -6.23
C LYS A 56 11.92 -10.82 -4.96
N TYR A 57 10.97 -11.48 -4.31
CA TYR A 57 11.24 -12.30 -3.11
C TYR A 57 11.75 -13.69 -3.47
N ALA A 58 11.33 -14.19 -4.64
CA ALA A 58 11.84 -15.44 -5.17
C ALA A 58 13.36 -15.35 -5.53
N LEU A 59 13.90 -14.16 -5.79
CA LEU A 59 15.36 -13.94 -5.99
C LEU A 59 16.20 -14.39 -4.79
N GLY A 60 15.60 -14.49 -3.59
CA GLY A 60 16.25 -15.02 -2.37
C GLY A 60 16.31 -16.53 -2.25
N GLY A 61 15.75 -17.29 -3.20
CA GLY A 61 15.88 -18.75 -3.28
C GLY A 61 14.83 -19.57 -2.54
N ALA A 62 13.80 -18.97 -1.95
CA ALA A 62 12.69 -19.69 -1.33
C ALA A 62 11.34 -19.13 -1.82
N LEU A 63 10.57 -19.96 -2.52
CA LEU A 63 9.12 -19.79 -2.61
C LEU A 63 8.56 -20.15 -1.23
N THR A 64 8.20 -19.16 -0.44
CA THR A 64 7.50 -19.35 0.84
C THR A 64 5.99 -19.26 0.60
N GLY A 65 5.15 -19.80 1.50
CA GLY A 65 3.68 -19.64 1.42
C GLY A 65 3.24 -18.18 1.26
N ALA A 66 4.03 -17.24 1.80
CA ALA A 66 3.88 -15.81 1.64
C ALA A 66 4.07 -15.32 0.19
N SER A 67 4.88 -16.01 -0.62
CA SER A 67 5.02 -15.68 -2.05
C SER A 67 3.83 -16.19 -2.88
N GLU A 68 3.08 -17.15 -2.38
CA GLU A 68 1.87 -17.66 -3.04
C GLU A 68 0.69 -16.69 -2.86
N ALA A 69 0.47 -16.15 -1.65
CA ALA A 69 -0.58 -15.16 -1.39
C ALA A 69 -0.41 -13.87 -2.20
N ILE A 70 0.83 -13.47 -2.48
CA ILE A 70 1.15 -12.28 -3.29
C ILE A 70 1.11 -12.60 -4.79
N ALA A 71 1.30 -13.85 -5.17
CA ALA A 71 1.50 -14.25 -6.56
C ALA A 71 0.34 -13.85 -7.48
N ASP A 72 -0.89 -13.92 -6.98
CA ASP A 72 -2.11 -13.66 -7.74
C ASP A 72 -2.59 -12.20 -7.65
N MET A 73 -1.89 -11.37 -6.88
CA MET A 73 -2.30 -9.97 -6.69
C MET A 73 -2.34 -9.16 -7.99
N PRO A 74 -1.37 -9.25 -8.92
CA PRO A 74 -1.48 -8.53 -10.18
C PRO A 74 -2.76 -8.89 -10.97
N ASP A 75 -3.16 -10.16 -10.99
CA ASP A 75 -4.36 -10.59 -11.70
C ASP A 75 -5.63 -10.10 -11.00
N ARG A 76 -5.68 -10.14 -9.67
CA ARG A 76 -6.81 -9.61 -8.89
C ARG A 76 -6.99 -8.10 -9.07
N TRP A 77 -5.90 -7.34 -9.11
CA TRP A 77 -5.95 -5.93 -9.41
C TRP A 77 -6.38 -5.65 -10.86
N ARG A 78 -5.96 -6.48 -11.82
CA ARG A 78 -6.42 -6.37 -13.22
C ARG A 78 -7.91 -6.65 -13.35
N THR A 79 -8.44 -7.61 -12.60
CA THR A 79 -9.87 -7.86 -12.48
C THR A 79 -10.61 -6.62 -12.00
N ALA A 80 -10.14 -5.96 -10.94
CA ALA A 80 -10.71 -4.69 -10.48
C ALA A 80 -10.60 -3.56 -11.52
N LEU A 81 -9.47 -3.45 -12.24
CA LEU A 81 -9.29 -2.49 -13.34
C LEU A 81 -10.23 -2.76 -14.53
N ALA A 82 -10.62 -4.00 -14.74
CA ALA A 82 -11.64 -4.37 -15.74
C ALA A 82 -13.09 -4.06 -15.29
N GLY A 83 -13.28 -3.57 -14.04
CA GLY A 83 -14.61 -3.35 -13.46
C GLY A 83 -15.28 -4.62 -12.99
N GLU A 84 -14.53 -5.68 -12.78
CA GLU A 84 -15.00 -6.98 -12.33
C GLU A 84 -14.70 -7.19 -10.84
N GLY A 85 -15.58 -7.87 -10.12
CA GLY A 85 -15.43 -8.14 -8.69
C GLY A 85 -16.01 -7.05 -7.77
N PRO A 86 -15.73 -7.14 -6.45
CA PRO A 86 -16.37 -6.28 -5.44
C PRO A 86 -15.87 -4.84 -5.42
N VAL A 87 -14.70 -4.55 -6.01
CA VAL A 87 -14.12 -3.20 -6.10
C VAL A 87 -13.90 -2.86 -7.56
N ASP A 88 -14.59 -1.83 -8.04
CA ASP A 88 -14.52 -1.37 -9.42
C ASP A 88 -13.49 -0.24 -9.58
N LEU A 89 -12.39 -0.53 -10.26
CA LEU A 89 -11.34 0.42 -10.65
C LEU A 89 -11.36 0.74 -12.15
N SER A 90 -12.46 0.45 -12.86
CA SER A 90 -12.56 0.75 -14.29
C SER A 90 -12.34 2.24 -14.55
N GLY A 91 -11.63 2.57 -15.62
CA GLY A 91 -11.25 3.94 -15.94
C GLY A 91 -10.05 4.50 -15.18
N LEU A 92 -9.43 3.72 -14.29
CA LEU A 92 -8.15 4.10 -13.69
C LEU A 92 -7.01 3.79 -14.66
N ASP A 93 -6.34 4.84 -15.13
CA ASP A 93 -5.12 4.69 -15.93
C ASP A 93 -3.95 4.23 -15.06
N VAL A 94 -3.18 3.28 -15.57
CA VAL A 94 -1.94 2.81 -14.93
C VAL A 94 -0.74 3.62 -15.43
N LEU A 95 0.22 3.89 -14.55
CA LEU A 95 1.45 4.58 -14.92
C LEU A 95 2.36 3.69 -15.79
N ALA A 96 2.30 2.37 -15.59
CA ALA A 96 3.00 1.38 -16.39
C ALA A 96 2.29 0.03 -16.30
N ASP A 97 2.02 -0.58 -17.46
CA ASP A 97 1.42 -1.91 -17.57
C ASP A 97 2.37 -3.04 -17.18
N ARG A 98 3.66 -2.74 -17.18
CA ARG A 98 4.73 -3.70 -16.94
C ARG A 98 5.84 -3.05 -16.11
N TYR A 99 6.39 -3.83 -15.20
CA TYR A 99 7.59 -3.47 -14.47
C TYR A 99 8.82 -4.21 -15.04
N TYR A 100 10.00 -3.61 -14.93
CA TYR A 100 11.20 -4.20 -15.50
C TYR A 100 12.20 -4.60 -14.41
N LEU A 101 13.06 -5.55 -14.76
CA LEU A 101 14.22 -5.91 -13.97
C LEU A 101 15.45 -5.86 -14.89
N PHE A 102 16.46 -5.11 -14.51
CA PHE A 102 17.69 -5.01 -15.26
C PHE A 102 18.91 -5.31 -14.39
N ALA A 103 19.92 -5.93 -15.00
CA ALA A 103 21.12 -6.36 -14.32
C ALA A 103 22.34 -6.26 -15.22
N GLU A 104 23.48 -5.83 -14.64
CA GLU A 104 24.76 -5.81 -15.32
C GLU A 104 25.34 -7.22 -15.53
N GLY A 105 26.22 -7.37 -16.54
CA GLY A 105 26.70 -8.62 -17.10
C GLY A 105 27.26 -9.67 -16.13
N SER A 106 27.88 -9.29 -15.00
CA SER A 106 28.42 -10.25 -14.03
C SER A 106 27.34 -11.01 -13.22
N SER A 107 26.14 -10.47 -13.15
CA SER A 107 24.97 -11.07 -12.48
C SER A 107 24.15 -11.95 -13.43
N LEU A 108 24.42 -11.87 -14.73
CA LEU A 108 23.62 -12.41 -15.81
C LEU A 108 23.43 -13.92 -15.76
N GLY A 109 24.51 -14.68 -15.64
CA GLY A 109 24.45 -16.16 -15.69
C GLY A 109 23.63 -16.76 -14.55
N ARG A 110 23.60 -16.09 -13.40
CA ARG A 110 22.86 -16.55 -12.23
C ARG A 110 21.39 -16.19 -12.31
N LEU A 111 21.05 -15.00 -12.83
CA LEU A 111 19.67 -14.58 -13.06
C LEU A 111 19.01 -15.44 -14.15
N THR A 112 19.75 -15.74 -15.24
CA THR A 112 19.25 -16.61 -16.31
C THR A 112 18.92 -18.01 -15.80
N GLY A 113 19.80 -18.61 -14.97
CA GLY A 113 19.56 -19.91 -14.35
C GLY A 113 18.39 -19.90 -13.38
N PHE A 114 18.21 -18.83 -12.62
CA PHE A 114 17.09 -18.67 -11.68
C PHE A 114 15.75 -18.53 -12.42
N PHE A 115 15.69 -17.71 -13.46
CA PHE A 115 14.47 -17.48 -14.24
C PHE A 115 14.13 -18.65 -15.19
N ALA A 116 15.05 -19.58 -15.41
CA ALA A 116 14.77 -20.82 -16.13
C ALA A 116 13.89 -21.81 -15.32
N SER A 117 13.66 -21.54 -14.01
CA SER A 117 12.84 -22.41 -13.19
C SER A 117 11.37 -22.44 -13.66
N ARG A 118 10.73 -23.63 -13.58
CA ARG A 118 9.31 -23.80 -14.01
C ARG A 118 8.32 -22.90 -13.27
N ALA A 119 8.61 -22.54 -12.01
CA ALA A 119 7.74 -21.74 -11.16
C ALA A 119 7.58 -20.28 -11.63
N LEU A 120 8.49 -19.79 -12.47
CA LEU A 120 8.50 -18.42 -12.96
C LEU A 120 8.13 -18.29 -14.44
N ARG A 121 7.92 -19.43 -15.13
CA ARG A 121 7.52 -19.45 -16.55
C ARG A 121 6.16 -18.76 -16.72
N GLY A 122 6.12 -17.81 -17.67
CA GLY A 122 4.91 -17.01 -17.96
C GLY A 122 4.79 -15.72 -17.15
N ARG A 123 5.57 -15.55 -16.07
CA ARG A 123 5.57 -14.32 -15.25
C ARG A 123 6.71 -13.37 -15.58
N ILE A 124 7.71 -13.85 -16.34
CA ILE A 124 8.92 -13.11 -16.69
C ILE A 124 9.25 -13.37 -18.14
N GLU A 125 9.50 -12.30 -18.88
CA GLU A 125 9.91 -12.31 -20.27
C GLU A 125 11.28 -11.65 -20.40
N ARG A 126 12.23 -12.31 -21.05
CA ARG A 126 13.50 -11.68 -21.43
C ARG A 126 13.24 -10.81 -22.66
N LEU A 127 13.66 -9.56 -22.59
CA LEU A 127 13.49 -8.61 -23.70
C LEU A 127 14.75 -8.55 -24.55
N ASP A 128 14.57 -8.29 -25.84
CA ASP A 128 15.64 -7.90 -26.76
C ASP A 128 15.85 -6.38 -26.74
N PRO A 129 17.06 -5.86 -27.03
CA PRO A 129 17.38 -4.43 -26.91
C PRO A 129 16.38 -3.45 -27.58
N PRO A 130 15.78 -3.75 -28.76
CA PRO A 130 14.77 -2.86 -29.37
C PRO A 130 13.50 -2.70 -28.51
N ALA A 131 13.20 -3.67 -27.64
CA ALA A 131 12.02 -3.66 -26.76
C ALA A 131 12.31 -3.06 -25.37
N TYR A 132 13.51 -2.55 -25.12
CA TYR A 132 13.84 -1.94 -23.83
C TYR A 132 13.04 -0.64 -23.64
N PRO A 133 12.54 -0.37 -22.42
CA PRO A 133 11.85 0.88 -22.12
C PRO A 133 12.78 2.09 -22.34
N ALA A 134 12.18 3.26 -22.55
CA ALA A 134 12.90 4.48 -22.90
C ALA A 134 14.08 4.79 -21.97
N GLY A 135 13.89 4.60 -20.65
CA GLY A 135 14.96 4.82 -19.64
C GLY A 135 16.11 3.81 -19.69
N LEU A 136 15.97 2.69 -20.41
CA LEU A 136 16.99 1.64 -20.56
C LEU A 136 17.53 1.48 -21.99
N ARG A 137 17.19 2.39 -22.93
CA ARG A 137 17.64 2.27 -24.34
C ARG A 137 19.16 2.19 -24.50
N ASN A 138 19.90 2.86 -23.65
CA ASN A 138 21.36 2.88 -23.70
C ASN A 138 22.00 1.90 -22.70
N PHE A 139 21.21 0.99 -22.15
CA PHE A 139 21.70 -0.02 -21.22
C PHE A 139 22.28 -1.21 -21.99
N ASP A 140 23.58 -1.51 -21.71
CA ASP A 140 24.28 -2.68 -22.27
C ASP A 140 24.25 -3.83 -21.26
N GLY A 141 23.11 -4.50 -21.19
CA GLY A 141 22.89 -5.61 -20.27
C GLY A 141 21.59 -6.34 -20.59
N VAL A 142 21.04 -7.07 -19.64
CA VAL A 142 19.80 -7.84 -19.85
C VAL A 142 18.64 -7.23 -19.08
N VAL A 143 17.52 -7.13 -19.78
CA VAL A 143 16.25 -6.64 -19.24
C VAL A 143 15.20 -7.76 -19.28
N TYR A 144 14.49 -7.90 -18.19
CA TYR A 144 13.32 -8.77 -18.08
C TYR A 144 12.07 -7.91 -17.84
N GLY A 145 10.99 -8.22 -18.54
CA GLY A 145 9.65 -7.71 -18.23
C GLY A 145 8.96 -8.59 -17.21
N LEU A 146 8.34 -7.99 -16.22
CA LEU A 146 7.55 -8.64 -15.16
C LEU A 146 6.07 -8.39 -15.40
N GLN A 147 5.18 -9.20 -14.80
CA GLN A 147 3.74 -8.95 -14.80
C GLN A 147 3.31 -7.86 -13.81
N ASP A 148 4.23 -7.44 -12.94
CA ASP A 148 4.04 -6.33 -12.02
C ASP A 148 3.74 -5.05 -12.80
N PHE A 149 2.94 -4.16 -12.25
CA PHE A 149 2.57 -2.90 -12.87
C PHE A 149 2.48 -1.77 -11.83
N VAL A 150 2.27 -0.54 -12.27
CA VAL A 150 2.28 0.62 -11.37
C VAL A 150 1.04 1.46 -11.61
N VAL A 151 0.33 1.78 -10.52
CA VAL A 151 -0.83 2.67 -10.52
C VAL A 151 -0.45 4.05 -9.98
N ASP A 152 -1.12 5.08 -10.46
CA ASP A 152 -1.11 6.38 -9.83
C ASP A 152 -1.87 6.32 -8.51
N THR A 153 -1.20 6.58 -7.40
CA THR A 153 -1.80 6.45 -6.06
C THR A 153 -2.84 7.51 -5.77
N GLN A 154 -2.71 8.70 -6.36
CA GLN A 154 -3.67 9.78 -6.20
C GLN A 154 -4.95 9.50 -7.01
N ALA A 155 -4.80 9.09 -8.25
CA ALA A 155 -5.92 8.67 -9.10
C ALA A 155 -6.63 7.44 -8.51
N LEU A 156 -5.88 6.47 -7.96
CA LEU A 156 -6.42 5.30 -7.27
C LEU A 156 -7.32 5.70 -6.09
N LEU A 157 -6.85 6.62 -5.24
CA LEU A 157 -7.66 7.08 -4.10
C LEU A 157 -8.92 7.81 -4.56
N ALA A 158 -8.81 8.66 -5.57
CA ALA A 158 -9.97 9.36 -6.15
C ALA A 158 -10.99 8.36 -6.71
N ARG A 159 -10.52 7.31 -7.40
CA ARG A 159 -11.40 6.27 -7.96
C ARG A 159 -12.07 5.42 -6.87
N LEU A 160 -11.36 5.08 -5.81
CA LEU A 160 -11.92 4.37 -4.65
C LEU A 160 -12.90 5.22 -3.84
N LEU A 161 -12.68 6.53 -3.77
CA LEU A 161 -13.58 7.44 -3.03
C LEU A 161 -14.91 7.65 -3.75
N GLN A 162 -14.89 7.78 -5.08
CA GLN A 162 -16.03 8.18 -5.90
C GLN A 162 -17.35 7.44 -5.58
N PRO A 163 -17.42 6.10 -5.50
CA PRO A 163 -18.67 5.38 -5.26
C PRO A 163 -19.14 5.40 -3.80
N VAL A 164 -18.32 5.85 -2.86
CA VAL A 164 -18.57 5.78 -1.41
C VAL A 164 -18.35 7.12 -0.70
N GLN A 165 -18.25 8.22 -1.43
CA GLN A 165 -17.93 9.55 -0.89
C GLN A 165 -18.92 10.04 0.19
N ASP A 166 -20.17 9.62 0.11
CA ASP A 166 -21.25 9.91 1.06
C ASP A 166 -21.12 9.16 2.40
N ARG A 167 -20.16 8.24 2.49
CA ARG A 167 -19.89 7.40 3.66
C ARG A 167 -18.50 7.67 4.27
N VAL A 168 -17.79 8.68 3.79
CA VAL A 168 -16.40 8.97 4.16
C VAL A 168 -16.31 10.33 4.83
N TYR A 169 -16.04 10.34 6.12
CA TYR A 169 -16.09 11.52 6.97
C TYR A 169 -14.75 11.84 7.60
N ARG A 170 -14.50 13.12 7.86
CA ARG A 170 -13.34 13.56 8.61
C ARG A 170 -13.67 13.65 10.10
N LEU A 171 -13.00 12.81 10.88
CA LEU A 171 -13.06 12.84 12.33
C LEU A 171 -11.77 12.28 12.94
N ARG A 172 -11.06 13.11 13.71
CA ARG A 172 -9.94 12.66 14.52
C ARG A 172 -10.45 12.10 15.85
N LEU A 173 -10.33 10.79 16.02
CA LEU A 173 -10.76 10.11 17.23
C LEU A 173 -9.73 10.31 18.37
N THR A 174 -10.24 10.54 19.59
CA THR A 174 -9.45 10.68 20.80
C THR A 174 -9.52 9.44 21.71
N GLY A 175 -10.24 8.40 21.30
CA GLY A 175 -10.47 7.19 22.12
C GLY A 175 -11.71 7.30 23.02
N GLU A 176 -11.96 8.44 23.64
CA GLU A 176 -13.15 8.67 24.49
C GLU A 176 -14.47 8.66 23.70
N GLN A 177 -14.39 8.91 22.39
CA GLN A 177 -15.54 8.90 21.50
C GLN A 177 -16.00 7.48 21.13
N LEU A 178 -15.15 6.48 21.31
CA LEU A 178 -15.46 5.08 21.01
C LEU A 178 -15.62 4.28 22.30
N SER A 179 -16.72 3.55 22.41
CA SER A 179 -16.93 2.60 23.51
C SER A 179 -17.40 1.25 22.99
N GLY A 180 -16.73 0.19 23.42
CA GLY A 180 -17.09 -1.18 23.08
C GLY A 180 -17.98 -1.81 24.13
N SER A 181 -18.88 -2.69 23.72
CA SER A 181 -19.74 -3.52 24.56
C SER A 181 -19.92 -4.91 23.96
N GLU A 182 -20.56 -5.83 24.70
CA GLU A 182 -20.92 -7.16 24.13
C GLU A 182 -21.84 -7.03 22.89
N GLY A 183 -22.60 -5.94 22.78
CA GLY A 183 -23.51 -5.67 21.66
C GLY A 183 -22.83 -5.06 20.42
N GLY A 184 -21.58 -4.62 20.52
CA GLY A 184 -20.85 -3.90 19.45
C GLY A 184 -20.19 -2.63 19.94
N TRP A 185 -20.14 -1.62 19.08
CA TRP A 185 -19.44 -0.36 19.28
C TRP A 185 -20.43 0.83 19.26
N ALA A 186 -20.12 1.83 20.04
CA ALA A 186 -20.83 3.11 20.03
C ALA A 186 -19.83 4.24 19.77
N LEU A 187 -20.19 5.12 18.82
CA LEU A 187 -19.46 6.33 18.48
C LEU A 187 -20.23 7.54 18.98
N ASN A 188 -19.65 8.24 19.95
CA ASN A 188 -20.20 9.48 20.48
C ASN A 188 -19.73 10.65 19.60
N LEU A 189 -20.66 11.32 18.95
CA LEU A 189 -20.37 12.49 18.13
C LEU A 189 -20.66 13.78 18.93
N PRO A 190 -19.88 14.86 18.71
CA PRO A 190 -20.20 16.15 19.28
C PRO A 190 -21.63 16.57 18.91
N ASP A 191 -22.33 17.19 19.85
CA ASP A 191 -23.66 17.75 19.66
C ASP A 191 -24.76 16.72 19.28
N GLN A 192 -24.50 15.42 19.46
CA GLN A 192 -25.48 14.35 19.28
C GLN A 192 -25.86 13.73 20.63
N GLU A 193 -27.13 13.67 20.95
CA GLU A 193 -27.62 13.04 22.19
C GLU A 193 -27.51 11.52 22.16
N ARG A 194 -27.60 10.93 20.96
CA ARG A 194 -27.55 9.49 20.76
C ARG A 194 -26.27 9.09 20.04
N PRO A 195 -25.51 8.14 20.59
CA PRO A 195 -24.36 7.60 19.87
C PRO A 195 -24.78 6.84 18.60
N VAL A 196 -23.93 6.86 17.59
CA VAL A 196 -24.02 5.96 16.42
C VAL A 196 -23.51 4.59 16.84
N THR A 197 -24.31 3.56 16.60
CA THR A 197 -23.99 2.20 16.98
C THR A 197 -23.57 1.35 15.78
N ALA A 198 -22.56 0.50 15.97
CA ALA A 198 -22.11 -0.43 14.96
C ALA A 198 -21.83 -1.82 15.55
N SER A 199 -22.06 -2.85 14.76
CA SER A 199 -21.73 -4.21 15.18
C SER A 199 -20.24 -4.41 15.35
N ARG A 200 -19.42 -3.72 14.55
CA ARG A 200 -17.96 -3.93 14.48
C ARG A 200 -17.18 -2.63 14.35
N LEU A 201 -15.92 -2.68 14.79
CA LEU A 201 -14.90 -1.66 14.57
C LEU A 201 -13.77 -2.27 13.74
N LEU A 202 -13.38 -1.61 12.63
CA LEU A 202 -12.32 -2.06 11.74
C LEU A 202 -11.21 -1.01 11.72
N LEU A 203 -10.07 -1.30 12.38
CA LEU A 203 -8.95 -0.37 12.51
C LEU A 203 -8.00 -0.52 11.31
N CYS A 204 -8.10 0.38 10.34
CA CYS A 204 -7.33 0.45 9.10
C CYS A 204 -6.42 1.69 9.03
N ALA A 205 -6.12 2.33 10.17
CA ALA A 205 -5.47 3.63 10.24
C ALA A 205 -3.93 3.60 10.05
N GLY A 206 -3.36 2.48 9.59
CA GLY A 206 -1.92 2.39 9.38
C GLY A 206 -1.14 2.66 10.65
N ALA A 207 -0.30 3.73 10.66
CA ALA A 207 0.43 4.16 11.86
C ALA A 207 -0.50 4.67 12.98
N GLY A 208 -1.67 5.19 12.62
CA GLY A 208 -2.70 5.61 13.58
C GLY A 208 -3.31 4.47 14.39
N ASN A 209 -3.15 3.21 13.96
CA ASN A 209 -3.61 2.06 14.75
C ASN A 209 -2.87 1.99 16.11
N GLY A 210 -1.58 2.31 16.17
CA GLY A 210 -0.83 2.23 17.45
C GLY A 210 -1.46 3.07 18.57
N PRO A 211 -1.61 4.39 18.40
CA PRO A 211 -2.29 5.23 19.37
C PRO A 211 -3.75 4.82 19.67
N LEU A 212 -4.48 4.33 18.66
CA LEU A 212 -5.85 3.84 18.86
C LEU A 212 -5.88 2.57 19.71
N LEU A 213 -4.96 1.61 19.50
CA LEU A 213 -4.86 0.41 20.31
C LEU A 213 -4.61 0.77 21.78
N ASP A 214 -3.69 1.72 22.06
CA ASP A 214 -3.40 2.17 23.41
C ASP A 214 -4.60 2.89 24.04
N ALA A 215 -5.26 3.80 23.31
CA ALA A 215 -6.44 4.53 23.77
C ALA A 215 -7.65 3.63 24.06
N LEU A 216 -7.79 2.53 23.30
CA LEU A 216 -8.86 1.55 23.47
C LEU A 216 -8.49 0.42 24.46
N GLY A 217 -7.31 0.44 25.08
CA GLY A 217 -6.85 -0.61 25.98
C GLY A 217 -6.65 -1.99 25.30
N ILE A 218 -6.39 -2.00 23.97
CA ILE A 218 -6.15 -3.22 23.23
C ILE A 218 -4.68 -3.64 23.38
N GLU A 219 -4.46 -4.83 23.92
CA GLU A 219 -3.12 -5.34 24.22
C GLU A 219 -2.47 -6.05 23.03
N GLN A 220 -3.29 -6.72 22.20
CA GLN A 220 -2.86 -7.44 21.01
C GLN A 220 -3.83 -7.23 19.85
N PRO A 221 -3.31 -7.17 18.61
CA PRO A 221 -1.91 -7.21 18.20
C PRO A 221 -1.16 -5.92 18.54
N ARG A 222 0.17 -5.97 18.61
CA ARG A 222 1.02 -4.78 18.69
C ARG A 222 1.47 -4.35 17.31
N MET A 223 1.82 -3.07 17.18
CA MET A 223 2.33 -2.46 15.96
C MET A 223 3.84 -2.25 16.00
N GLN A 224 4.50 -2.35 14.85
CA GLN A 224 5.86 -1.86 14.64
C GLN A 224 5.88 -0.84 13.50
N LEU A 225 6.84 0.08 13.56
CA LEU A 225 7.19 0.96 12.46
C LEU A 225 8.49 0.46 11.83
N ARG A 226 8.50 0.37 10.51
CA ARG A 226 9.69 0.00 9.74
C ARG A 226 10.00 1.12 8.75
N PRO A 227 10.96 1.99 9.09
CA PRO A 227 11.24 3.20 8.33
C PRO A 227 11.88 2.91 6.96
N LEU A 228 11.76 3.89 6.08
CA LEU A 228 12.45 4.01 4.80
C LEU A 228 12.98 5.44 4.65
N HIS A 229 14.12 5.57 3.99
CA HIS A 229 14.67 6.86 3.57
C HIS A 229 14.83 6.88 2.06
N GLN A 230 13.75 7.21 1.37
CA GLN A 230 13.65 7.22 -0.10
C GLN A 230 14.20 8.50 -0.70
N VAL A 231 14.42 8.53 -2.02
CA VAL A 231 14.97 9.69 -2.72
C VAL A 231 14.15 10.00 -3.96
N LEU A 232 13.83 11.27 -4.14
CA LEU A 232 13.22 11.84 -5.33
C LEU A 232 14.33 12.47 -6.19
N VAL A 233 14.27 12.25 -7.50
CA VAL A 233 15.26 12.75 -8.45
C VAL A 233 14.56 13.47 -9.58
N ARG A 234 14.95 14.72 -9.85
CA ARG A 234 14.56 15.48 -11.04
C ARG A 234 15.80 15.74 -11.91
N HIS A 235 15.65 15.50 -13.21
CA HIS A 235 16.70 15.81 -14.18
C HIS A 235 16.11 15.85 -15.60
N PRO A 236 16.51 16.78 -16.49
CA PRO A 236 15.93 16.89 -17.83
C PRO A 236 16.12 15.67 -18.71
N ALA A 237 17.13 14.83 -18.45
CA ALA A 237 17.39 13.62 -19.23
C ALA A 237 16.59 12.40 -18.75
N LEU A 238 15.70 12.54 -17.76
CA LEU A 238 14.87 11.40 -17.30
C LEU A 238 13.84 11.04 -18.37
N ALA A 239 13.74 9.75 -18.61
CA ALA A 239 12.64 9.16 -19.36
C ALA A 239 11.84 8.25 -18.41
N PRO A 240 10.57 7.94 -18.72
CA PRO A 240 9.78 7.00 -17.92
C PRO A 240 10.53 5.69 -17.70
N LEU A 241 10.68 5.29 -16.43
CA LEU A 241 11.32 4.04 -16.04
C LEU A 241 10.63 3.47 -14.79
N PHE A 242 10.21 2.22 -14.89
CA PHE A 242 9.60 1.43 -13.81
C PHE A 242 10.38 0.14 -13.70
N ALA A 243 11.44 0.14 -12.88
CA ALA A 243 12.40 -0.95 -12.92
C ALA A 243 13.10 -1.22 -11.57
N HIS A 244 13.48 -2.49 -11.40
CA HIS A 244 14.41 -2.94 -10.38
C HIS A 244 15.82 -3.07 -10.96
N CYS A 245 16.80 -2.39 -10.35
CA CYS A 245 18.21 -2.64 -10.61
C CYS A 245 18.73 -3.74 -9.68
N VAL A 246 19.20 -4.84 -10.23
CA VAL A 246 19.73 -5.98 -9.45
C VAL A 246 21.21 -6.18 -9.79
N THR A 247 22.07 -6.15 -8.77
CA THR A 247 23.52 -6.27 -8.94
C THR A 247 24.12 -7.57 -8.37
N GLY A 248 23.27 -8.50 -7.91
CA GLY A 248 23.72 -9.80 -7.38
C GLY A 248 22.66 -10.59 -6.65
N ILE A 249 22.87 -11.89 -6.49
CA ILE A 249 21.91 -12.83 -5.88
C ILE A 249 22.08 -12.92 -4.35
N ARG A 250 23.16 -12.38 -3.80
CA ARG A 250 23.41 -12.49 -2.35
C ARG A 250 22.44 -11.70 -1.48
N ARG A 251 21.79 -10.68 -2.04
CA ARG A 251 20.72 -9.90 -1.39
C ARG A 251 19.49 -9.91 -2.29
N PRO A 252 18.36 -10.42 -1.83
CA PRO A 252 17.13 -10.53 -2.64
C PRO A 252 16.50 -9.17 -2.95
N GLU A 253 16.84 -8.13 -2.18
CA GLU A 253 16.31 -6.79 -2.39
C GLU A 253 17.02 -6.07 -3.55
N PRO A 254 16.27 -5.47 -4.49
CA PRO A 254 16.87 -4.67 -5.56
C PRO A 254 17.71 -3.53 -4.99
N ARG A 255 18.85 -3.23 -5.60
CA ARG A 255 19.73 -2.12 -5.23
C ARG A 255 18.99 -0.78 -5.35
N LEU A 256 18.34 -0.58 -6.50
CA LEU A 256 17.40 0.49 -6.73
C LEU A 256 16.06 -0.08 -7.19
N THR A 257 14.99 0.47 -6.68
CA THR A 257 13.63 0.35 -7.21
C THR A 257 13.25 1.72 -7.73
N ILE A 258 12.96 1.84 -9.01
CA ILE A 258 12.69 3.12 -9.69
C ILE A 258 11.24 3.12 -10.15
N THR A 259 10.50 4.17 -9.83
CA THR A 259 9.21 4.50 -10.43
C THR A 259 9.23 5.93 -10.93
N SER A 260 8.53 6.19 -12.02
CA SER A 260 8.41 7.50 -12.62
C SER A 260 7.04 8.11 -12.29
N HIS A 261 7.03 9.36 -11.94
CA HIS A 261 5.82 10.12 -11.63
C HIS A 261 5.86 11.48 -12.30
N ASP A 262 4.71 12.11 -12.48
CA ASP A 262 4.62 13.51 -12.88
C ASP A 262 5.20 14.39 -11.75
N ASP A 263 6.02 15.36 -12.11
CA ASP A 263 6.65 16.29 -11.16
C ASP A 263 5.77 17.51 -10.82
N GLY A 264 4.59 17.58 -11.42
CA GLY A 264 3.66 18.70 -11.29
C GLY A 264 4.05 19.95 -12.11
N GLN A 265 5.13 19.88 -12.90
CA GLN A 265 5.65 20.97 -13.73
C GLN A 265 5.73 20.60 -15.23
N GLY A 266 5.12 19.46 -15.59
CA GLY A 266 5.15 18.90 -16.95
C GLY A 266 6.43 18.11 -17.25
N GLY A 267 7.20 17.76 -16.24
CA GLY A 267 8.38 16.90 -16.29
C GLY A 267 8.16 15.55 -15.58
N ILE A 268 9.24 14.79 -15.50
CA ILE A 268 9.26 13.49 -14.84
C ILE A 268 10.20 13.55 -13.65
N LEU A 269 9.75 13.00 -12.53
CA LEU A 269 10.61 12.66 -11.40
C LEU A 269 10.76 11.14 -11.28
N TRP A 270 11.91 10.69 -10.87
CA TRP A 270 12.11 9.31 -10.42
C TRP A 270 12.03 9.22 -8.91
N TYR A 271 11.25 8.25 -8.42
CA TYR A 271 11.14 7.92 -7.02
C TYR A 271 11.93 6.64 -6.74
N LEU A 272 12.99 6.77 -5.93
CA LEU A 272 13.96 5.71 -5.68
C LEU A 272 13.71 5.03 -4.33
N GLY A 273 13.59 3.70 -4.39
CA GLY A 273 13.48 2.80 -3.25
C GLY A 273 14.52 1.67 -3.31
N GLY A 274 14.19 0.51 -2.78
CA GLY A 274 15.06 -0.66 -2.71
C GLY A 274 16.08 -0.57 -1.57
N GLN A 275 17.25 -1.20 -1.72
CA GLN A 275 18.32 -1.15 -0.71
C GLN A 275 18.75 0.28 -0.39
N LEU A 276 18.74 1.18 -1.38
CA LEU A 276 19.00 2.60 -1.15
C LEU A 276 18.17 3.14 0.01
N ALA A 277 16.87 2.85 0.04
CA ALA A 277 15.95 3.35 1.04
C ALA A 277 16.03 2.60 2.38
N THR A 278 16.21 1.28 2.35
CA THR A 278 16.28 0.46 3.57
C THR A 278 17.59 0.64 4.32
N ASP A 279 18.71 0.67 3.60
CA ASP A 279 20.04 0.87 4.21
C ASP A 279 20.30 2.37 4.56
N GLY A 280 19.43 3.26 4.11
CA GLY A 280 19.55 4.72 4.30
C GLY A 280 18.88 5.28 5.54
N VAL A 281 18.23 4.44 6.35
CA VAL A 281 17.39 4.87 7.47
C VAL A 281 18.14 5.73 8.47
N ASP A 282 19.37 5.37 8.79
CA ASP A 282 20.22 6.08 9.77
C ASP A 282 21.05 7.22 9.16
N ARG A 283 20.99 7.43 7.82
CA ARG A 283 21.72 8.50 7.16
C ARG A 283 21.01 9.84 7.33
N SER A 284 21.78 10.90 7.47
CA SER A 284 21.26 12.26 7.29
C SER A 284 20.77 12.47 5.85
N GLU A 285 20.05 13.55 5.60
CA GLU A 285 19.57 13.89 4.25
C GLU A 285 20.73 14.04 3.27
N SER A 286 21.78 14.79 3.64
CA SER A 286 22.95 14.98 2.79
C SER A 286 23.69 13.70 2.49
N GLU A 287 23.89 12.82 3.49
CA GLU A 287 24.51 11.52 3.29
C GLU A 287 23.69 10.62 2.37
N GLN A 288 22.35 10.66 2.49
CA GLN A 288 21.45 9.89 1.65
C GLN A 288 21.48 10.39 0.20
N ILE A 289 21.49 11.70 -0.02
CA ILE A 289 21.62 12.31 -1.34
C ILE A 289 22.98 11.92 -1.98
N ASP A 290 24.08 12.03 -1.24
CA ASP A 290 25.41 11.65 -1.74
C ASP A 290 25.48 10.16 -2.09
N HIS A 291 24.83 9.32 -1.27
CA HIS A 291 24.76 7.89 -1.54
C HIS A 291 23.91 7.61 -2.77
N ALA A 292 22.76 8.26 -2.91
CA ALA A 292 21.91 8.14 -4.08
C ALA A 292 22.62 8.54 -5.38
N ARG A 293 23.40 9.62 -5.36
CA ARG A 293 24.24 10.03 -6.53
C ARG A 293 25.25 8.94 -6.91
N LYS A 294 25.88 8.27 -5.93
CA LYS A 294 26.81 7.15 -6.19
C LYS A 294 26.07 5.96 -6.81
N GLU A 295 24.89 5.62 -6.27
CA GLU A 295 24.09 4.53 -6.77
C GLU A 295 23.54 4.78 -8.19
N LEU A 296 23.11 6.01 -8.48
CA LEU A 296 22.65 6.40 -9.81
C LEU A 296 23.79 6.29 -10.85
N ARG A 297 24.99 6.82 -10.55
CA ARG A 297 26.16 6.66 -11.44
C ARG A 297 26.53 5.21 -11.68
N ARG A 298 26.32 4.36 -10.71
CA ARG A 298 26.61 2.93 -10.82
C ARG A 298 25.55 2.16 -11.59
N CYS A 299 24.26 2.35 -11.25
CA CYS A 299 23.15 1.57 -11.81
C CYS A 299 22.66 2.13 -13.15
N VAL A 300 22.85 3.42 -13.39
CA VAL A 300 22.37 4.16 -14.56
C VAL A 300 23.49 5.05 -15.12
N PRO A 301 24.64 4.45 -15.54
CA PRO A 301 25.84 5.19 -15.95
C PRO A 301 25.69 5.92 -17.29
N TRP A 302 24.66 5.63 -18.07
CA TRP A 302 24.37 6.27 -19.38
C TRP A 302 23.68 7.64 -19.27
N ILE A 303 23.34 8.10 -18.07
CA ILE A 303 22.85 9.46 -17.80
C ILE A 303 23.98 10.24 -17.13
N ASP A 304 24.27 11.44 -17.66
CA ASP A 304 25.10 12.40 -16.93
C ASP A 304 24.29 13.02 -15.79
N TRP A 305 24.67 12.70 -14.57
CA TRP A 305 23.98 13.13 -13.35
C TRP A 305 24.44 14.51 -12.84
N SER A 306 25.19 15.27 -13.66
CA SER A 306 25.50 16.66 -13.36
C SER A 306 24.22 17.50 -13.42
N GLY A 307 23.99 18.34 -12.41
CA GLY A 307 22.76 19.15 -12.35
C GLY A 307 21.49 18.42 -11.86
N ALA A 308 21.55 17.12 -11.53
CA ALA A 308 20.41 16.43 -10.96
C ALA A 308 20.01 17.00 -9.59
N GLU A 309 18.73 17.30 -9.43
CA GLU A 309 18.14 17.73 -8.16
C GLU A 309 17.64 16.48 -7.40
N LEU A 310 18.10 16.34 -6.16
CA LEU A 310 17.70 15.24 -5.29
C LEU A 310 17.10 15.77 -4.00
N LYS A 311 15.98 15.20 -3.60
CA LYS A 311 15.34 15.40 -2.29
C LYS A 311 15.13 14.05 -1.62
N THR A 312 15.09 14.01 -0.30
CA THR A 312 14.81 12.78 0.44
C THR A 312 13.39 12.77 0.98
N LEU A 313 12.87 11.57 1.20
CA LEU A 313 11.56 11.35 1.79
C LEU A 313 11.65 10.21 2.81
N ARG A 314 11.31 10.50 4.07
CA ARG A 314 11.22 9.49 5.13
C ARG A 314 9.80 9.02 5.27
N ILE A 315 9.61 7.72 5.31
CA ILE A 315 8.32 7.05 5.41
C ILE A 315 8.42 5.94 6.44
N ASP A 316 7.48 5.93 7.37
CA ASP A 316 7.32 4.82 8.30
C ASP A 316 6.25 3.85 7.81
N ARG A 317 6.63 2.60 7.59
CA ARG A 317 5.68 1.53 7.26
C ARG A 317 5.14 0.94 8.55
N ALA A 318 3.87 1.18 8.82
CA ALA A 318 3.16 0.57 9.93
C ALA A 318 2.71 -0.84 9.56
N GLU A 319 3.00 -1.78 10.42
CA GLU A 319 2.71 -3.20 10.21
C GLU A 319 2.59 -3.91 11.58
N PRO A 320 1.98 -5.11 11.63
CA PRO A 320 1.92 -5.87 12.86
C PRO A 320 3.33 -6.20 13.36
N ALA A 321 3.54 -6.07 14.66
CA ALA A 321 4.82 -6.41 15.27
C ALA A 321 5.16 -7.88 15.03
N GLN A 322 6.36 -8.13 14.53
CA GLN A 322 6.89 -9.46 14.25
C GLN A 322 7.95 -9.85 15.24
N ALA A 323 8.02 -11.13 15.59
CA ALA A 323 9.12 -11.65 16.38
C ALA A 323 10.46 -11.29 15.69
N ARG A 324 11.37 -10.63 16.43
CA ARG A 324 12.68 -10.18 15.95
C ARG A 324 12.63 -9.06 14.87
N GLY A 325 11.54 -8.26 14.81
CA GLY A 325 11.44 -7.17 13.83
C GLY A 325 11.36 -7.63 12.39
N GLY A 326 10.89 -8.85 12.14
CA GLY A 326 10.75 -9.42 10.80
C GLY A 326 9.80 -8.61 9.93
N ARG A 327 9.82 -8.91 8.62
CA ARG A 327 8.94 -8.31 7.64
C ARG A 327 7.71 -9.20 7.45
N PRO A 328 6.47 -8.66 7.59
CA PRO A 328 5.28 -9.43 7.23
C PRO A 328 5.19 -9.60 5.71
N ASP A 329 4.75 -10.77 5.29
CA ASP A 329 4.62 -11.10 3.87
C ASP A 329 3.17 -11.17 3.38
N GLU A 330 2.21 -11.22 4.29
CA GLU A 330 0.77 -11.32 4.04
C GLU A 330 0.05 -10.08 4.55
N ALA A 331 -1.19 -9.87 4.09
CA ALA A 331 -2.12 -8.97 4.76
C ALA A 331 -2.43 -9.50 6.16
N PHE A 332 -2.69 -8.60 7.08
CA PHE A 332 -2.91 -8.96 8.48
C PHE A 332 -4.26 -8.47 8.94
N VAL A 333 -5.07 -9.42 9.41
CA VAL A 333 -6.37 -9.18 10.05
C VAL A 333 -6.43 -10.03 11.31
N GLN A 334 -6.61 -9.41 12.45
CA GLN A 334 -6.73 -10.10 13.73
C GLN A 334 -7.77 -9.41 14.62
N SER A 335 -8.54 -10.23 15.36
CA SER A 335 -9.41 -9.72 16.41
C SER A 335 -8.59 -9.10 17.55
N ALA A 336 -9.08 -7.98 18.07
CA ALA A 336 -8.50 -7.32 19.22
C ALA A 336 -8.52 -8.24 20.45
N ILE A 337 -7.44 -8.24 21.21
CA ILE A 337 -7.32 -8.91 22.53
C ILE A 337 -6.97 -7.84 23.55
N GLY A 338 -7.76 -7.76 24.63
CA GLY A 338 -7.54 -6.81 25.73
C GLY A 338 -8.67 -6.86 26.74
N HIS A 339 -8.48 -6.20 27.87
CA HIS A 339 -9.48 -6.17 28.95
C HIS A 339 -10.73 -5.37 28.52
N GLY A 340 -11.91 -6.00 28.64
CA GLY A 340 -13.21 -5.34 28.42
C GLY A 340 -13.64 -5.17 26.96
N HIS A 341 -12.88 -5.72 26.01
CA HIS A 341 -13.26 -5.63 24.59
C HIS A 341 -13.75 -6.98 24.06
N PRO A 342 -15.03 -7.06 23.68
CA PRO A 342 -15.53 -8.22 22.98
C PRO A 342 -14.90 -8.28 21.58
N GLY A 343 -14.64 -9.45 21.05
CA GLY A 343 -13.95 -9.74 19.80
C GLY A 343 -14.51 -9.16 18.51
N LYS A 344 -15.23 -8.05 18.60
CA LYS A 344 -15.86 -7.33 17.46
C LYS A 344 -15.04 -6.14 16.96
N CYS A 345 -13.75 -6.11 17.26
CA CYS A 345 -12.80 -5.17 16.69
C CYS A 345 -11.74 -5.94 15.90
N LEU A 346 -11.58 -5.62 14.62
CA LEU A 346 -10.54 -6.18 13.77
C LEU A 346 -9.46 -5.13 13.53
N ILE A 347 -8.20 -5.54 13.71
CA ILE A 347 -7.03 -4.73 13.44
C ILE A 347 -6.45 -5.15 12.10
N CYS A 348 -6.32 -4.20 11.17
CA CYS A 348 -6.07 -4.44 9.78
C CYS A 348 -4.82 -3.68 9.29
N TRP A 349 -3.85 -4.40 8.72
CA TRP A 349 -2.74 -3.84 7.96
C TRP A 349 -2.55 -4.61 6.65
N PRO A 350 -2.63 -3.96 5.48
CA PRO A 350 -2.37 -4.63 4.20
C PRO A 350 -0.88 -4.97 4.04
N THR A 351 0.00 -4.37 4.87
CA THR A 351 1.46 -4.53 4.84
C THR A 351 2.14 -4.11 3.55
N LYS A 352 1.43 -4.17 2.43
CA LYS A 352 1.83 -3.72 1.08
C LYS A 352 0.58 -3.21 0.34
N LEU A 353 0.75 -2.20 -0.52
CA LEU A 353 -0.35 -1.69 -1.36
C LEU A 353 -1.06 -2.82 -2.12
N SER A 354 -0.28 -3.71 -2.74
CA SER A 354 -0.80 -4.82 -3.54
C SER A 354 -1.68 -5.81 -2.79
N LEU A 355 -1.58 -5.88 -1.45
CA LEU A 355 -2.35 -6.81 -0.62
C LEU A 355 -3.70 -6.25 -0.12
N ALA A 356 -4.14 -5.08 -0.61
CA ALA A 356 -5.45 -4.54 -0.24
C ALA A 356 -6.63 -5.49 -0.57
N PRO A 357 -6.65 -6.19 -1.75
CA PRO A 357 -7.68 -7.19 -2.02
C PRO A 357 -7.67 -8.35 -1.04
N ASP A 358 -6.49 -8.88 -0.68
CA ASP A 358 -6.37 -9.98 0.27
C ASP A 358 -6.84 -9.59 1.67
N LEU A 359 -6.51 -8.37 2.12
CA LEU A 359 -7.01 -7.84 3.38
C LEU A 359 -8.53 -7.78 3.42
N ALA A 360 -9.17 -7.28 2.35
CA ALA A 360 -10.62 -7.18 2.28
C ALA A 360 -11.29 -8.57 2.34
N ASP A 361 -10.75 -9.55 1.62
CA ASP A 361 -11.25 -10.94 1.69
C ASP A 361 -11.09 -11.56 3.07
N GLN A 362 -9.98 -11.27 3.78
CA GLN A 362 -9.80 -11.77 5.14
C GLN A 362 -10.82 -11.15 6.09
N VAL A 363 -11.12 -9.86 5.95
CA VAL A 363 -12.17 -9.20 6.74
C VAL A 363 -13.53 -9.76 6.40
N ALA A 364 -13.91 -9.88 5.12
CA ALA A 364 -15.21 -10.44 4.71
C ALA A 364 -15.41 -11.85 5.27
N ARG A 365 -14.38 -12.70 5.19
CA ARG A 365 -14.42 -14.05 5.82
C ARG A 365 -14.60 -13.98 7.33
N ALA A 366 -13.95 -13.06 8.03
CA ALA A 366 -14.10 -12.89 9.47
C ALA A 366 -15.50 -12.41 9.85
N LEU A 367 -16.10 -11.53 9.04
CA LEU A 367 -17.49 -11.09 9.24
C LEU A 367 -18.48 -12.25 9.01
N ALA A 368 -18.30 -13.01 7.97
CA ALA A 368 -19.14 -14.16 7.66
C ALA A 368 -19.06 -15.29 8.71
N ALA A 369 -17.90 -15.48 9.32
CA ALA A 369 -17.68 -16.49 10.36
C ALA A 369 -18.34 -16.14 11.71
N ASP A 370 -18.61 -14.86 11.96
CA ASP A 370 -19.27 -14.37 13.19
C ASP A 370 -20.38 -13.38 12.80
N PRO A 371 -21.52 -13.86 12.30
CA PRO A 371 -22.60 -13.00 11.81
C PRO A 371 -23.18 -12.13 12.95
N THR A 372 -23.52 -10.91 12.64
CA THR A 372 -24.12 -9.94 13.55
C THR A 372 -25.56 -9.61 13.12
N PRO A 373 -26.38 -9.06 14.02
CA PRO A 373 -27.73 -8.58 13.64
C PRO A 373 -27.60 -7.54 12.51
N ALA A 374 -28.53 -7.62 11.55
CA ALA A 374 -28.61 -6.61 10.49
C ALA A 374 -28.88 -5.20 11.06
N PRO A 375 -28.40 -4.15 10.38
CA PRO A 375 -28.69 -2.78 10.73
C PRO A 375 -30.19 -2.49 10.84
N ALA A 376 -30.54 -1.46 11.61
CA ALA A 376 -31.93 -1.08 11.84
C ALA A 376 -32.62 -0.49 10.59
N SER A 377 -31.86 -0.04 9.61
CA SER A 377 -32.33 0.58 8.37
C SER A 377 -31.46 0.16 7.19
N ASP A 378 -32.08 -0.03 6.03
CA ASP A 378 -31.40 -0.26 4.75
C ASP A 378 -30.92 1.05 4.09
N GLN A 379 -31.18 2.21 4.69
CA GLN A 379 -30.72 3.50 4.18
C GLN A 379 -29.31 3.80 4.68
N ALA A 380 -28.49 4.41 3.82
CA ALA A 380 -27.19 4.90 4.23
C ALA A 380 -27.34 5.93 5.36
N LEU A 381 -26.59 5.72 6.44
CA LEU A 381 -26.58 6.64 7.57
C LEU A 381 -25.72 7.86 7.22
N GLU A 382 -26.33 9.03 7.21
CA GLU A 382 -25.63 10.31 7.06
C GLU A 382 -25.19 10.81 8.44
N LEU A 383 -23.89 11.07 8.58
CA LEU A 383 -23.33 11.60 9.83
C LEU A 383 -23.19 13.12 9.74
N PRO A 384 -23.44 13.87 10.83
CA PRO A 384 -23.24 15.32 10.87
C PRO A 384 -21.75 15.68 11.00
N LEU A 385 -20.96 15.19 10.09
CA LEU A 385 -19.50 15.35 10.03
C LEU A 385 -19.08 15.89 8.66
N PRO A 386 -18.00 16.66 8.58
CA PRO A 386 -17.45 17.07 7.29
C PRO A 386 -16.93 15.87 6.51
N SER A 387 -17.02 15.91 5.19
CA SER A 387 -16.38 14.92 4.32
C SER A 387 -14.85 14.94 4.49
N ALA A 388 -14.22 13.78 4.33
CA ALA A 388 -12.76 13.71 4.28
C ALA A 388 -12.28 13.96 2.86
N GLU A 389 -11.25 14.80 2.72
CA GLU A 389 -10.69 15.20 1.44
C GLU A 389 -9.45 14.37 1.08
N PRO A 390 -9.21 14.08 -0.22
CA PRO A 390 -7.98 13.42 -0.66
C PRO A 390 -6.73 14.22 -0.27
N GLY A 391 -5.71 13.52 0.19
CA GLY A 391 -4.39 14.11 0.39
C GLY A 391 -3.65 14.33 -0.94
N LYS A 392 -2.44 14.89 -0.84
CA LYS A 392 -1.54 15.10 -1.97
C LYS A 392 -0.34 14.15 -1.90
N VAL A 393 0.21 13.80 -3.05
CA VAL A 393 1.48 13.06 -3.09
C VAL A 393 2.62 13.91 -2.51
N PRO A 394 3.60 13.29 -1.82
CA PRO A 394 4.64 14.03 -1.11
C PRO A 394 5.56 14.90 -1.98
N TRP A 395 5.50 14.75 -3.29
CA TRP A 395 6.30 15.49 -4.26
C TRP A 395 5.53 16.59 -5.00
N SER A 396 4.23 16.78 -4.74
CA SER A 396 3.43 17.83 -5.41
C SER A 396 3.83 19.24 -5.02
N ASP A 397 4.34 19.42 -3.81
CA ASP A 397 4.72 20.74 -3.25
C ASP A 397 6.25 20.91 -3.14
N SER A 398 7.04 20.07 -3.80
CA SER A 398 8.51 19.98 -3.66
C SER A 398 9.29 20.55 -4.85
#